data_5d58b3c052c752b1b3233a7c6bdc254b
#
_entry.id   5d58b3c052c752b1b3233a7c6bdc254b
#
_cell.length_a   1.000
_cell.length_b   1.000
_cell.length_c   1.000
_cell.angle_alpha   90.00
_cell.angle_beta   90.00
_cell.angle_gamma   90.00
#
_symmetry.space_group_name_H-M   'P 1'
#
loop_
_entity.id
_entity.type
_entity.pdbx_description
1 polymer ?
#
loop_
_entity_poly.entity_id
_entity_poly.type
_entity_poly.pdbx_seq_one_letter_code
_entity_poly.pdbx_strand_id
1 'polypeptide(L)'
;SVDESATVLATFKDNPWTGMDGVPAIVANTFGEGRSVYVGARLGREGLALSLPEILESLGMAEAGGNDGRVLHVEREGADGSRFVFSFNRTHETVRVPVEGEVVVSSFADVDGETASIKPNGVIVTKK
;
A
#
# COMPACT_ATOMS: atom_id res chain seq x y z
N SER A 1 13.80 21.11 16.62
CA SER A 1 13.11 20.49 17.75
C SER A 1 11.80 19.91 17.27
N VAL A 2 11.46 18.73 17.73
CA VAL A 2 10.16 18.08 17.48
C VAL A 2 9.23 18.53 18.60
N ASP A 3 7.97 18.82 18.27
CA ASP A 3 6.94 19.14 19.25
C ASP A 3 6.75 17.95 20.22
N GLU A 4 6.45 18.21 21.50
CA GLU A 4 6.26 17.19 22.54
C GLU A 4 5.08 16.23 22.21
N SER A 5 4.15 16.66 21.37
CA SER A 5 3.02 15.84 20.91
C SER A 5 3.36 14.90 19.77
N ALA A 6 4.53 15.05 19.15
CA ALA A 6 4.93 14.28 17.98
C ALA A 6 5.66 12.98 18.36
N THR A 7 5.35 11.90 17.67
CA THR A 7 5.99 10.60 17.82
C THR A 7 7.09 10.43 16.78
N VAL A 8 8.30 10.12 17.21
CA VAL A 8 9.41 9.81 16.32
C VAL A 8 9.31 8.35 15.89
N LEU A 9 9.10 8.11 14.59
CA LEU A 9 9.02 6.76 14.01
C LEU A 9 10.39 6.25 13.57
N ALA A 10 11.27 7.14 13.10
CA ALA A 10 12.64 6.78 12.71
C ALA A 10 13.61 7.93 12.95
N THR A 11 14.87 7.59 13.18
CA THR A 11 15.98 8.54 13.34
C THR A 11 17.06 8.27 12.30
N PHE A 12 17.82 9.30 11.96
CA PHE A 12 19.04 9.10 11.20
C PHE A 12 20.04 8.30 12.03
N LYS A 13 20.64 7.30 11.41
CA LYS A 13 21.71 6.52 12.01
C LYS A 13 23.01 6.87 11.30
N ASP A 14 23.92 7.24 12.12
CA ASP A 14 25.34 7.50 11.88
C ASP A 14 25.79 7.76 10.43
N ASN A 15 25.98 9.04 10.19
CA ASN A 15 26.97 9.50 9.24
C ASN A 15 27.83 10.52 10.00
N PRO A 16 29.07 10.17 10.40
CA PRO A 16 29.91 11.03 11.24
C PRO A 16 30.21 12.39 10.58
N TRP A 17 29.96 12.51 9.29
CA TRP A 17 30.21 13.73 8.53
C TRP A 17 29.04 14.72 8.56
N THR A 18 27.83 14.28 8.89
CA THR A 18 26.62 15.12 8.83
C THR A 18 26.18 15.64 10.18
N GLY A 19 26.64 15.04 11.29
CA GLY A 19 26.17 15.36 12.64
C GLY A 19 24.67 15.11 12.87
N MET A 20 24.05 14.26 12.04
CA MET A 20 22.61 13.97 12.08
C MET A 20 22.28 12.70 12.86
N ASP A 21 23.27 12.08 13.51
CA ASP A 21 23.00 10.87 14.29
C ASP A 21 21.96 11.12 15.39
N GLY A 22 20.95 10.28 15.46
CA GLY A 22 19.85 10.40 16.41
C GLY A 22 18.82 11.50 16.08
N VAL A 23 19.04 12.31 15.05
CA VAL A 23 18.06 13.32 14.61
C VAL A 23 16.83 12.62 14.02
N PRO A 24 15.59 13.04 14.39
CA PRO A 24 14.37 12.50 13.82
C PRO A 24 14.33 12.59 12.29
N ALA A 25 14.09 11.44 11.64
CA ALA A 25 13.99 11.32 10.18
C ALA A 25 12.55 11.14 9.71
N ILE A 26 11.73 10.44 10.50
CA ILE A 26 10.30 10.27 10.25
C ILE A 26 9.56 10.58 11.56
N VAL A 27 8.56 11.44 11.47
CA VAL A 27 7.82 11.91 12.64
C VAL A 27 6.32 11.90 12.32
N ALA A 28 5.53 11.31 13.20
CA ALA A 28 4.08 11.37 13.16
C ALA A 28 3.56 12.41 14.14
N ASN A 29 2.51 13.15 13.77
CA ASN A 29 1.84 14.10 14.65
C ASN A 29 0.32 14.02 14.48
N THR A 30 -0.39 14.40 15.53
CA THR A 30 -1.85 14.53 15.52
C THR A 30 -2.22 16.00 15.65
N PHE A 31 -3.13 16.46 14.77
CA PHE A 31 -3.65 17.80 14.80
C PHE A 31 -5.18 17.76 14.70
N GLY A 32 -5.88 18.10 15.77
CA GLY A 32 -7.32 17.89 15.88
C GLY A 32 -7.67 16.41 15.72
N GLU A 33 -8.56 16.09 14.81
CA GLU A 33 -8.92 14.71 14.44
C GLU A 33 -8.03 14.11 13.33
N GLY A 34 -7.16 14.95 12.76
CA GLY A 34 -6.27 14.54 11.68
C GLY A 34 -4.92 14.03 12.18
N ARG A 35 -4.28 13.22 11.32
CA ARG A 35 -2.92 12.70 11.53
C ARG A 35 -2.04 13.09 10.35
N SER A 36 -0.77 13.35 10.63
CA SER A 36 0.22 13.68 9.62
C SER A 36 1.53 12.94 9.90
N VAL A 37 2.22 12.56 8.85
CA VAL A 37 3.57 12.01 8.94
C VAL A 37 4.50 12.84 8.07
N TYR A 38 5.57 13.32 8.68
CA TYR A 38 6.63 14.02 7.99
C TYR A 38 7.81 13.07 7.76
N VAL A 39 8.25 12.96 6.52
CA VAL A 39 9.43 12.18 6.12
C VAL A 39 10.54 13.17 5.74
N GLY A 40 11.50 13.35 6.62
CA GLY A 40 12.63 14.28 6.47
C GLY A 40 13.82 13.70 5.71
N ALA A 41 13.68 12.49 5.15
CA ALA A 41 14.75 11.81 4.43
C ALA A 41 14.28 11.42 3.03
N ARG A 42 15.22 11.41 2.05
CA ARG A 42 14.97 10.81 0.74
C ARG A 42 15.13 9.30 0.86
N LEU A 43 14.01 8.62 0.99
CA LEU A 43 13.99 7.16 1.04
C LEU A 43 14.12 6.61 -0.39
N GLY A 44 15.06 5.68 -0.59
CA GLY A 44 15.08 4.85 -1.79
C GLY A 44 13.94 3.84 -1.77
N ARG A 45 13.84 3.02 -2.84
CA ARG A 45 12.78 2.01 -2.98
C ARG A 45 12.70 1.06 -1.77
N GLU A 46 13.86 0.60 -1.30
CA GLU A 46 13.95 -0.31 -0.16
C GLU A 46 13.53 0.38 1.15
N GLY A 47 13.98 1.61 1.37
CA GLY A 47 13.60 2.40 2.54
C GLY A 47 12.11 2.69 2.57
N LEU A 48 11.48 2.99 1.42
CA LEU A 48 10.03 3.15 1.32
C LEU A 48 9.29 1.85 1.61
N ALA A 49 9.75 0.72 1.06
CA ALA A 49 9.12 -0.57 1.29
C ALA A 49 9.13 -0.98 2.77
N LEU A 50 10.18 -0.61 3.50
CA LEU A 50 10.30 -0.90 4.93
C LEU A 50 9.49 0.06 5.80
N SER A 51 9.46 1.36 5.46
CA SER A 51 8.84 2.37 6.32
C SER A 51 7.36 2.65 6.01
N LEU A 52 6.91 2.40 4.76
CA LEU A 52 5.55 2.72 4.35
C LEU A 52 4.47 1.98 5.15
N PRO A 53 4.59 0.68 5.48
CA PRO A 53 3.61 -0.01 6.31
C PRO A 53 3.42 0.68 7.68
N GLU A 54 4.51 1.01 8.37
CA GLU A 54 4.48 1.67 9.66
C GLU A 54 3.89 3.09 9.57
N ILE A 55 4.22 3.82 8.49
CA ILE A 55 3.64 5.14 8.21
C ILE A 55 2.12 5.02 8.03
N LEU A 56 1.65 4.08 7.20
CA LEU A 56 0.22 3.88 6.96
C LEU A 56 -0.52 3.46 8.24
N GLU A 57 0.06 2.57 9.03
CA GLU A 57 -0.48 2.18 10.33
C GLU A 57 -0.60 3.38 11.27
N SER A 58 0.43 4.22 11.35
CA SER A 58 0.42 5.44 12.18
C SER A 58 -0.65 6.44 11.76
N LEU A 59 -1.05 6.44 10.49
CA LEU A 59 -2.14 7.25 9.94
C LEU A 59 -3.52 6.61 10.13
N GLY A 60 -3.58 5.38 10.69
CA GLY A 60 -4.82 4.61 10.82
C GLY A 60 -5.36 4.09 9.49
N MET A 61 -4.50 4.02 8.48
CA MET A 61 -4.83 3.45 7.18
C MET A 61 -4.53 1.95 7.22
N ALA A 62 -5.55 1.12 6.97
CA ALA A 62 -5.33 -0.31 6.78
C ALA A 62 -4.47 -0.54 5.53
N GLU A 63 -3.61 -1.56 5.57
CA GLU A 63 -2.90 -1.98 4.36
C GLU A 63 -3.91 -2.18 3.23
N ALA A 64 -3.75 -1.40 2.17
CA ALA A 64 -4.51 -1.60 0.95
C ALA A 64 -4.03 -2.91 0.29
N GLY A 65 -4.64 -4.01 0.72
CA GLY A 65 -4.55 -5.34 0.12
C GLY A 65 -3.14 -5.93 0.05
N GLY A 66 -2.94 -7.03 0.75
CA GLY A 66 -1.70 -7.80 0.83
C GLY A 66 -1.26 -8.44 -0.49
N ASN A 67 -0.98 -7.66 -1.49
CA ASN A 67 -0.23 -8.12 -2.63
C ASN A 67 1.14 -7.42 -2.62
N ASP A 68 2.14 -8.14 -3.01
CA ASP A 68 3.53 -7.70 -3.13
C ASP A 68 3.76 -6.69 -4.30
N GLY A 69 2.74 -5.98 -4.72
CA GLY A 69 2.76 -5.02 -5.82
C GLY A 69 2.72 -5.65 -7.23
N ARG A 70 2.59 -6.98 -7.34
CA ARG A 70 2.50 -7.67 -8.64
C ARG A 70 1.15 -7.47 -9.32
N VAL A 71 0.08 -7.32 -8.54
CA VAL A 71 -1.27 -7.08 -9.04
C VAL A 71 -1.72 -5.70 -8.63
N LEU A 72 -2.19 -4.90 -9.58
CA LEU A 72 -2.81 -3.62 -9.30
C LEU A 72 -4.30 -3.85 -9.04
N HIS A 73 -4.76 -3.50 -7.85
CA HIS A 73 -6.17 -3.47 -7.50
C HIS A 73 -6.71 -2.05 -7.60
N VAL A 74 -7.83 -1.89 -8.29
CA VAL A 74 -8.54 -0.61 -8.40
C VAL A 74 -10.00 -0.84 -8.04
N GLU A 75 -10.49 -0.11 -7.06
CA GLU A 75 -11.91 -0.12 -6.69
C GLU A 75 -12.68 1.00 -7.38
N ARG A 76 -13.91 0.70 -7.81
CA ARG A 76 -14.87 1.66 -8.36
C ARG A 76 -16.25 1.40 -7.77
N GLU A 77 -16.92 2.46 -7.45
CA GLU A 77 -18.31 2.42 -6.97
C GLU A 77 -19.24 2.94 -8.07
N GLY A 78 -20.28 2.16 -8.36
CA GLY A 78 -21.34 2.53 -9.28
C GLY A 78 -22.32 3.51 -8.63
N ALA A 79 -23.11 4.19 -9.43
CA ALA A 79 -24.14 5.12 -8.94
C ALA A 79 -25.26 4.43 -8.11
N ASP A 80 -25.39 3.12 -8.26
CA ASP A 80 -26.30 2.25 -7.52
C ASP A 80 -25.70 1.68 -6.23
N GLY A 81 -24.47 2.12 -5.86
CA GLY A 81 -23.73 1.61 -4.69
C GLY A 81 -23.03 0.27 -4.92
N SER A 82 -23.12 -0.31 -6.12
CA SER A 82 -22.36 -1.52 -6.42
C SER A 82 -20.86 -1.22 -6.46
N ARG A 83 -20.04 -2.14 -5.91
CA ARG A 83 -18.59 -2.02 -5.89
C ARG A 83 -17.96 -3.00 -6.86
N PHE A 84 -17.03 -2.51 -7.65
CA PHE A 84 -16.26 -3.31 -8.59
C PHE A 84 -14.79 -3.24 -8.25
N VAL A 85 -14.13 -4.40 -8.15
CA VAL A 85 -12.69 -4.50 -7.94
C VAL A 85 -12.05 -5.02 -9.23
N PHE A 86 -11.17 -4.22 -9.79
CA PHE A 86 -10.37 -4.53 -10.96
C PHE A 86 -9.00 -5.01 -10.49
N SER A 87 -8.59 -6.21 -10.87
CA SER A 87 -7.31 -6.79 -10.52
C SER A 87 -6.49 -7.04 -11.79
N PHE A 88 -5.44 -6.24 -11.98
CA PHE A 88 -4.57 -6.29 -13.17
C PHE A 88 -3.23 -6.93 -12.83
N ASN A 89 -2.86 -7.99 -13.53
CA ASN A 89 -1.50 -8.53 -13.46
C ASN A 89 -0.56 -7.70 -14.34
N ARG A 90 0.37 -6.99 -13.72
CA ARG A 90 1.37 -6.15 -14.38
C ARG A 90 2.74 -6.83 -14.51
N THR A 91 2.82 -8.12 -14.23
CA THR A 91 4.07 -8.88 -14.29
C THR A 91 4.14 -9.72 -15.55
N HIS A 92 5.28 -10.35 -15.76
CA HIS A 92 5.51 -11.32 -16.85
C HIS A 92 5.23 -12.78 -16.44
N GLU A 93 4.72 -12.98 -15.22
CA GLU A 93 4.41 -14.29 -14.64
C GLU A 93 2.93 -14.40 -14.33
N THR A 94 2.42 -15.63 -14.24
CA THR A 94 1.05 -15.86 -13.73
C THR A 94 1.00 -15.61 -12.23
N VAL A 95 0.07 -14.79 -11.78
CA VAL A 95 -0.12 -14.47 -10.36
C VAL A 95 -1.45 -15.02 -9.88
N ARG A 96 -1.46 -15.65 -8.72
CA ARG A 96 -2.69 -16.09 -8.04
C ARG A 96 -3.17 -15.01 -7.09
N VAL A 97 -4.49 -14.76 -7.14
CA VAL A 97 -5.17 -13.80 -6.26
C VAL A 97 -6.43 -14.42 -5.67
N PRO A 98 -6.84 -14.04 -4.47
CA PRO A 98 -8.17 -14.39 -3.96
C PRO A 98 -9.24 -13.69 -4.80
N VAL A 99 -10.39 -14.34 -4.95
CA VAL A 99 -11.59 -13.81 -5.62
C VAL A 99 -12.65 -13.57 -4.55
N GLU A 100 -13.00 -12.30 -4.38
CA GLU A 100 -14.07 -11.90 -3.49
C GLU A 100 -15.23 -11.32 -4.30
N GLY A 101 -16.42 -11.93 -4.16
CA GLY A 101 -17.62 -11.53 -4.90
C GLY A 101 -17.79 -12.24 -6.24
N GLU A 102 -18.69 -11.73 -7.07
CA GLU A 102 -19.04 -12.28 -8.38
C GLU A 102 -18.03 -11.83 -9.44
N VAL A 103 -17.46 -12.77 -10.20
CA VAL A 103 -16.59 -12.43 -11.34
C VAL A 103 -17.44 -11.99 -12.52
N VAL A 104 -17.36 -10.72 -12.88
CA VAL A 104 -18.13 -10.13 -14.00
C VAL A 104 -17.31 -10.02 -15.29
N VAL A 105 -15.98 -9.97 -15.17
CA VAL A 105 -15.04 -9.98 -16.31
C VAL A 105 -13.84 -10.86 -15.97
N SER A 106 -13.45 -11.71 -16.90
CA SER A 106 -12.20 -12.47 -16.86
C SER A 106 -11.54 -12.43 -18.24
N SER A 107 -10.33 -11.90 -18.31
CA SER A 107 -9.53 -11.85 -19.54
C SER A 107 -8.10 -12.26 -19.23
N PHE A 108 -7.56 -13.23 -19.96
CA PHE A 108 -6.28 -13.87 -19.69
C PHE A 108 -6.15 -14.31 -18.22
N ALA A 109 -7.26 -14.82 -17.66
CA ALA A 109 -7.31 -15.33 -16.29
C ALA A 109 -8.22 -16.55 -16.21
N ASP A 110 -7.80 -17.53 -15.41
CA ASP A 110 -8.55 -18.75 -15.11
C ASP A 110 -9.04 -18.64 -13.65
N VAL A 111 -10.35 -18.76 -13.44
CA VAL A 111 -10.98 -18.68 -12.12
C VAL A 111 -11.32 -20.10 -11.65
N ASP A 112 -10.90 -20.44 -10.45
CA ASP A 112 -11.14 -21.72 -9.79
C ASP A 112 -11.60 -21.47 -8.35
N GLY A 113 -12.91 -21.53 -8.14
CA GLY A 113 -13.54 -21.24 -6.86
C GLY A 113 -13.22 -19.86 -6.34
N GLU A 114 -12.59 -19.79 -5.17
CA GLU A 114 -12.22 -18.54 -4.48
C GLU A 114 -10.86 -17.99 -4.90
N THR A 115 -10.25 -18.53 -5.97
CA THR A 115 -8.96 -18.06 -6.47
C THR A 115 -8.99 -17.83 -7.97
N ALA A 116 -8.19 -16.88 -8.45
CA ALA A 116 -7.95 -16.67 -9.86
C ALA A 116 -6.44 -16.69 -10.16
N SER A 117 -6.09 -17.34 -11.27
CA SER A 117 -4.75 -17.33 -11.86
C SER A 117 -4.74 -16.36 -13.01
N ILE A 118 -4.18 -15.17 -12.80
CA ILE A 118 -4.13 -14.09 -13.80
C ILE A 118 -2.81 -14.18 -14.56
N LYS A 119 -2.88 -14.46 -15.86
CA LYS A 119 -1.70 -14.50 -16.73
C LYS A 119 -1.11 -13.10 -16.95
N PRO A 120 0.09 -12.97 -17.50
CA PRO A 120 0.66 -11.67 -17.86
C PRO A 120 -0.33 -10.78 -18.63
N ASN A 121 -0.47 -9.53 -18.22
CA ASN A 121 -1.42 -8.54 -18.75
C ASN A 121 -2.90 -8.95 -18.64
N GLY A 122 -3.21 -9.98 -17.86
CA GLY A 122 -4.58 -10.40 -17.60
C GLY A 122 -5.28 -9.50 -16.58
N VAL A 123 -6.61 -9.59 -16.58
CA VAL A 123 -7.47 -8.84 -15.67
C VAL A 123 -8.67 -9.71 -15.26
N ILE A 124 -9.05 -9.57 -14.00
CA ILE A 124 -10.38 -9.97 -13.52
C ILE A 124 -11.08 -8.75 -12.93
N VAL A 125 -12.39 -8.72 -13.05
CA VAL A 125 -13.25 -7.74 -12.38
C VAL A 125 -14.27 -8.50 -11.55
N THR A 126 -14.33 -8.18 -10.27
CA THR A 126 -15.33 -8.74 -9.36
C THR A 126 -16.30 -7.67 -8.90
N LYS A 127 -17.55 -8.07 -8.70
CA LYS A 127 -18.59 -7.23 -8.10
C LYS A 127 -18.82 -7.71 -6.67
N LYS A 128 -18.75 -6.76 -5.71
CA LYS A 128 -19.05 -6.95 -4.28
C LYS A 128 -20.44 -6.43 -3.93
#